data_08e191b29479a980b52b96480af4a0f0
#
_entry.id   08e191b29479a980b52b96480af4a0f0
#
_cell.length_a   1.000
_cell.length_b   1.000
_cell.length_c   1.000
_cell.angle_alpha   90.00
_cell.angle_beta   90.00
_cell.angle_gamma   90.00
#
_symmetry.space_group_name_H-M   'P 1'
#
loop_
_entity.id
_entity.type
_entity.pdbx_description
1 polymer ?
#
loop_
_entity_poly.entity_id
_entity_poly.type
_entity_poly.pdbx_seq_one_letter_code
_entity_poly.pdbx_strand_id
1 'polypeptide(L)'
;MRNPSARLIIASLAVLTLWSAVAQAQGRGGRGGGGRGLPAGFVAPGVPAMPDPVGPAPRQDLTGTWVGPLSVVMGPYPAMTPAGQAAFKRNKPIKRASDNATEVEPNNDPYAICDPLGFPRDLLNHWLSSRGGIAFQPAANRMLILFEQQRVWREVWMDGRQLPAKVDAPGAPDSRFYGYSIGHWDGDNVFVIDTVGLDPRSWLDEAGLPHTSAVKLQERWTRVDQYHLEATVTVDDPQYFTKPFQLMKTAYYWKKDQNVEEELCLASDALEYRDRQAGPSGYGFGAKP
;
A
#
# COMPACT_ATOMS: atom_id res chain seq x y z
N MET A 1 -65.60 31.22 -34.61
CA MET A 1 -64.66 31.55 -33.54
C MET A 1 -63.99 30.27 -33.09
N ARG A 2 -62.80 30.02 -33.59
CA ARG A 2 -62.00 28.78 -33.35
C ARG A 2 -60.89 29.13 -32.38
N ASN A 3 -60.86 28.41 -31.29
CA ASN A 3 -59.90 28.59 -30.21
C ASN A 3 -58.56 27.88 -30.58
N PRO A 4 -57.39 28.52 -30.59
CA PRO A 4 -56.06 27.89 -30.80
C PRO A 4 -55.34 27.75 -29.47
N SER A 5 -55.55 26.68 -28.74
CA SER A 5 -54.79 26.40 -27.51
C SER A 5 -54.62 24.90 -27.28
N ALA A 6 -53.96 24.22 -28.19
CA ALA A 6 -53.64 22.83 -28.00
C ALA A 6 -52.44 22.41 -28.87
N ARG A 7 -51.29 23.03 -28.67
CA ARG A 7 -50.01 22.54 -29.22
C ARG A 7 -48.84 23.18 -28.43
N LEU A 8 -48.54 22.71 -27.26
CA LEU A 8 -47.26 22.96 -26.58
C LEU A 8 -47.14 22.17 -25.24
N ILE A 9 -47.31 20.88 -25.27
CA ILE A 9 -46.90 20.00 -24.17
C ILE A 9 -46.52 18.63 -24.77
N ILE A 10 -45.46 18.53 -25.53
CA ILE A 10 -44.75 17.28 -25.82
C ILE A 10 -43.32 17.67 -26.24
N ALA A 11 -42.53 18.20 -25.33
CA ALA A 11 -41.10 18.35 -25.56
C ALA A 11 -40.26 18.45 -24.26
N SER A 12 -40.80 17.97 -23.15
CA SER A 12 -40.04 18.07 -21.87
C SER A 12 -39.94 16.75 -21.09
N LEU A 13 -40.11 15.62 -21.75
CA LEU A 13 -40.08 14.30 -21.09
C LEU A 13 -38.98 13.36 -21.60
N ALA A 14 -38.03 13.86 -22.39
CA ALA A 14 -36.94 13.03 -22.96
C ALA A 14 -35.55 13.31 -22.40
N VAL A 15 -35.39 14.15 -21.37
CA VAL A 15 -34.05 14.48 -20.81
C VAL A 15 -33.84 13.90 -19.40
N LEU A 16 -34.85 13.27 -18.80
CA LEU A 16 -34.75 12.73 -17.43
C LEU A 16 -34.48 11.22 -17.33
N THR A 17 -34.20 10.53 -18.44
CA THR A 17 -33.96 9.08 -18.43
C THR A 17 -32.48 8.68 -18.68
N LEU A 18 -31.57 9.64 -18.79
CA LEU A 18 -30.14 9.34 -19.02
C LEU A 18 -29.26 9.47 -17.77
N TRP A 19 -29.80 9.79 -16.61
CA TRP A 19 -29.05 9.88 -15.36
C TRP A 19 -29.24 8.71 -14.38
N SER A 20 -30.05 7.72 -14.72
CA SER A 20 -30.32 6.56 -13.87
C SER A 20 -29.52 5.30 -14.25
N ALA A 21 -28.65 5.36 -15.26
CA ALA A 21 -27.87 4.19 -15.70
C ALA A 21 -26.42 4.15 -15.15
N VAL A 22 -25.96 5.18 -14.44
CA VAL A 22 -24.59 5.19 -13.87
C VAL A 22 -24.56 4.78 -12.38
N ALA A 23 -25.72 4.68 -11.74
CA ALA A 23 -25.81 4.35 -10.30
C ALA A 23 -26.02 2.86 -9.99
N GLN A 24 -26.00 1.96 -10.97
CA GLN A 24 -26.24 0.52 -10.74
C GLN A 24 -25.07 -0.41 -11.10
N ALA A 25 -23.87 0.13 -11.30
CA ALA A 25 -22.65 -0.69 -11.42
C ALA A 25 -21.90 -0.85 -10.09
N GLN A 26 -22.50 -0.52 -8.95
CA GLN A 26 -21.97 -0.96 -7.66
C GLN A 26 -22.44 -2.40 -7.41
N GLY A 27 -21.58 -3.32 -7.84
CA GLY A 27 -21.81 -4.74 -7.80
C GLY A 27 -22.19 -5.23 -6.41
N ARG A 28 -23.30 -5.99 -6.36
CA ARG A 28 -23.51 -6.99 -5.33
C ARG A 28 -22.32 -7.97 -5.34
N GLY A 29 -21.26 -7.61 -4.65
CA GLY A 29 -20.16 -8.54 -4.35
C GLY A 29 -20.69 -9.62 -3.43
N GLY A 30 -20.65 -10.86 -3.92
CA GLY A 30 -21.07 -12.03 -3.17
C GLY A 30 -20.32 -12.15 -1.85
N ARG A 31 -21.03 -12.53 -0.81
CA ARG A 31 -20.49 -12.98 0.47
C ARG A 31 -19.68 -14.26 0.25
N GLY A 32 -18.41 -14.11 -0.06
CA GLY A 32 -17.40 -15.16 -0.08
C GLY A 32 -16.24 -14.71 0.79
N GLY A 33 -15.87 -15.51 1.75
CA GLY A 33 -14.87 -15.37 2.82
C GLY A 33 -13.88 -14.21 2.78
N GLY A 34 -14.06 -13.31 3.68
CA GLY A 34 -13.48 -12.02 3.88
C GLY A 34 -11.99 -11.80 3.70
N GLY A 35 -11.60 -11.33 2.56
CA GLY A 35 -10.36 -10.58 2.42
C GLY A 35 -10.56 -9.16 2.95
N ARG A 36 -9.81 -8.78 3.98
CA ARG A 36 -9.84 -7.43 4.59
C ARG A 36 -8.97 -6.42 3.83
N GLY A 37 -8.53 -6.70 2.61
CA GLY A 37 -7.65 -5.88 1.80
C GLY A 37 -8.35 -5.17 0.65
N LEU A 38 -7.57 -4.44 -0.14
CA LEU A 38 -8.04 -3.85 -1.38
C LEU A 38 -8.54 -4.94 -2.34
N PRO A 39 -9.67 -4.72 -3.05
CA PRO A 39 -10.15 -5.70 -4.02
C PRO A 39 -9.11 -5.89 -5.14
N ALA A 40 -9.01 -7.13 -5.65
CA ALA A 40 -8.16 -7.42 -6.79
C ALA A 40 -8.53 -6.52 -7.98
N GLY A 41 -7.52 -5.93 -8.62
CA GLY A 41 -7.73 -5.00 -9.74
C GLY A 41 -8.21 -3.60 -9.33
N PHE A 42 -8.07 -3.22 -8.07
CA PHE A 42 -8.41 -1.86 -7.63
C PHE A 42 -7.59 -0.82 -8.41
N VAL A 43 -8.27 0.15 -8.98
CA VAL A 43 -7.65 1.34 -9.61
C VAL A 43 -8.03 2.55 -8.75
N ALA A 44 -7.04 3.30 -8.31
CA ALA A 44 -7.25 4.47 -7.46
C ALA A 44 -8.10 5.53 -8.18
N PRO A 45 -9.18 6.04 -7.57
CA PRO A 45 -9.94 7.13 -8.16
C PRO A 45 -9.11 8.41 -8.24
N GLY A 46 -9.24 9.16 -9.32
CA GLY A 46 -8.58 10.45 -9.49
C GLY A 46 -7.14 10.38 -10.03
N VAL A 47 -6.69 9.20 -10.48
CA VAL A 47 -5.43 9.08 -11.21
C VAL A 47 -5.48 9.93 -12.48
N PRO A 48 -4.54 10.86 -12.70
CA PRO A 48 -4.46 11.59 -13.96
C PRO A 48 -4.33 10.64 -15.15
N ALA A 49 -4.87 11.01 -16.30
CA ALA A 49 -4.60 10.28 -17.52
C ALA A 49 -3.07 10.20 -17.71
N MET A 50 -2.58 8.98 -17.86
CA MET A 50 -1.15 8.75 -18.05
C MET A 50 -0.74 9.38 -19.38
N PRO A 51 0.38 10.10 -19.44
CA PRO A 51 0.94 10.50 -20.73
C PRO A 51 1.23 9.23 -21.54
N ASP A 52 1.03 9.32 -22.85
CA ASP A 52 1.41 8.23 -23.75
C ASP A 52 2.89 7.88 -23.54
N PRO A 53 3.27 6.61 -23.65
CA PRO A 53 4.65 6.21 -23.52
C PRO A 53 5.53 6.96 -24.53
N VAL A 54 6.50 7.71 -24.04
CA VAL A 54 7.39 8.51 -24.88
C VAL A 54 8.82 8.00 -24.74
N GLY A 55 9.10 6.93 -25.42
CA GLY A 55 10.44 6.38 -25.51
C GLY A 55 10.71 5.19 -24.56
N PRO A 56 11.85 4.53 -24.76
CA PRO A 56 12.23 3.34 -23.98
C PRO A 56 12.59 3.70 -22.54
N ALA A 57 12.53 2.71 -21.67
CA ALA A 57 13.05 2.84 -20.32
C ALA A 57 14.54 3.18 -20.33
N PRO A 58 15.01 4.17 -19.55
CA PRO A 58 16.43 4.36 -19.31
C PRO A 58 17.05 3.12 -18.67
N ARG A 59 18.29 2.80 -19.06
CA ARG A 59 18.99 1.62 -18.56
C ARG A 59 19.40 1.82 -17.10
N GLN A 60 19.07 0.86 -16.26
CA GLN A 60 19.47 0.78 -14.84
C GLN A 60 19.27 2.11 -14.09
N ASP A 61 18.13 2.74 -14.34
CA ASP A 61 17.81 4.03 -13.74
C ASP A 61 16.36 4.07 -13.24
N LEU A 62 16.19 4.22 -11.94
CA LEU A 62 14.91 4.48 -11.27
C LEU A 62 14.88 5.89 -10.66
N THR A 63 15.88 6.72 -10.93
CA THR A 63 16.04 8.03 -10.30
C THR A 63 14.81 8.91 -10.49
N GLY A 64 14.39 9.56 -9.42
CA GLY A 64 13.30 10.54 -9.43
C GLY A 64 12.11 10.11 -8.56
N THR A 65 11.05 10.89 -8.65
CA THR A 65 9.82 10.68 -7.89
C THR A 65 8.78 9.96 -8.73
N TRP A 66 8.24 8.90 -8.17
CA TRP A 66 7.22 8.05 -8.75
C TRP A 66 5.93 8.19 -7.95
N VAL A 67 4.88 8.59 -8.62
CA VAL A 67 3.56 8.82 -8.00
C VAL A 67 2.69 7.58 -8.17
N GLY A 68 2.03 7.21 -7.13
CA GLY A 68 1.17 6.01 -7.10
C GLY A 68 0.95 5.49 -5.68
N PRO A 69 0.45 4.24 -5.57
CA PRO A 69 0.21 3.32 -6.69
C PRO A 69 -1.01 3.71 -7.55
N LEU A 70 -0.86 3.63 -8.86
CA LEU A 70 -1.95 3.84 -9.83
C LEU A 70 -2.90 2.65 -9.87
N SER A 71 -2.35 1.48 -9.62
CA SER A 71 -3.10 0.23 -9.48
C SER A 71 -2.43 -0.66 -8.45
N VAL A 72 -3.25 -1.44 -7.76
CA VAL A 72 -2.81 -2.47 -6.82
C VAL A 72 -3.54 -3.75 -7.14
N VAL A 73 -2.80 -4.78 -7.44
CA VAL A 73 -3.33 -6.13 -7.61
C VAL A 73 -2.78 -6.98 -6.47
N MET A 74 -3.63 -7.30 -5.50
CA MET A 74 -3.26 -8.20 -4.41
C MET A 74 -3.28 -9.65 -4.90
N GLY A 75 -2.23 -10.39 -4.55
CA GLY A 75 -2.20 -11.82 -4.77
C GLY A 75 -3.13 -12.57 -3.79
N PRO A 76 -3.54 -13.80 -4.12
CA PRO A 76 -4.27 -14.62 -3.16
C PRO A 76 -3.34 -15.03 -2.02
N TYR A 77 -3.81 -14.88 -0.78
CA TYR A 77 -3.06 -15.39 0.36
C TYR A 77 -3.01 -16.92 0.33
N PRO A 78 -1.83 -17.53 0.56
CA PRO A 78 -1.75 -18.97 0.73
C PRO A 78 -2.41 -19.39 2.04
N ALA A 79 -2.60 -20.69 2.21
CA ALA A 79 -3.00 -21.22 3.52
C ALA A 79 -1.96 -20.84 4.58
N MET A 80 -2.44 -20.40 5.71
CA MET A 80 -1.61 -20.04 6.86
C MET A 80 -1.40 -21.25 7.76
N THR A 81 -0.24 -21.30 8.41
CA THR A 81 -0.02 -22.21 9.55
C THR A 81 -0.95 -21.87 10.71
N PRO A 82 -1.15 -22.75 11.69
CA PRO A 82 -1.91 -22.41 12.89
C PRO A 82 -1.39 -21.17 13.63
N ALA A 83 -0.07 -20.97 13.64
CA ALA A 83 0.55 -19.78 14.23
C ALA A 83 0.22 -18.51 13.43
N GLY A 84 0.29 -18.57 12.10
CA GLY A 84 -0.07 -17.47 11.21
C GLY A 84 -1.55 -17.09 11.34
N GLN A 85 -2.45 -18.09 11.39
CA GLN A 85 -3.88 -17.86 11.62
C GLN A 85 -4.16 -17.17 12.97
N ALA A 86 -3.49 -17.63 14.02
CA ALA A 86 -3.62 -17.04 15.35
C ALA A 86 -3.11 -15.59 15.37
N ALA A 87 -1.99 -15.31 14.70
CA ALA A 87 -1.45 -13.96 14.56
C ALA A 87 -2.40 -13.05 13.76
N PHE A 88 -2.89 -13.51 12.63
CA PHE A 88 -3.83 -12.75 11.79
C PHE A 88 -5.14 -12.43 12.51
N LYS A 89 -5.65 -13.37 13.31
CA LYS A 89 -6.87 -13.16 14.11
C LYS A 89 -6.70 -12.08 15.18
N ARG A 90 -5.50 -11.91 15.73
CA ARG A 90 -5.22 -10.87 16.73
C ARG A 90 -5.18 -9.47 16.13
N ASN A 91 -4.81 -9.34 14.87
CA ASN A 91 -4.70 -8.07 14.19
C ASN A 91 -6.08 -7.51 13.86
N LYS A 92 -6.33 -6.27 14.28
CA LYS A 92 -7.57 -5.54 14.06
C LYS A 92 -7.25 -4.25 13.34
N PRO A 93 -7.25 -4.24 11.99
CA PRO A 93 -6.91 -3.07 11.21
C PRO A 93 -7.95 -1.96 11.40
N ILE A 94 -7.52 -0.72 11.17
CA ILE A 94 -8.42 0.43 11.10
C ILE A 94 -9.43 0.20 9.99
N LYS A 95 -10.71 0.34 10.30
CA LYS A 95 -11.75 0.37 9.28
C LYS A 95 -11.71 1.71 8.54
N ARG A 96 -11.78 1.65 7.23
CA ARG A 96 -11.82 2.85 6.39
C ARG A 96 -13.24 3.38 6.28
N ALA A 97 -13.35 4.68 6.00
CA ALA A 97 -14.64 5.29 5.68
C ALA A 97 -15.34 4.60 4.49
N SER A 98 -14.56 4.02 3.56
CA SER A 98 -15.08 3.21 2.45
C SER A 98 -15.81 1.93 2.88
N ASP A 99 -15.54 1.45 4.09
CA ASP A 99 -16.15 0.23 4.63
C ASP A 99 -17.53 0.50 5.29
N ASN A 100 -18.10 1.70 5.07
CA ASN A 100 -19.32 2.18 5.72
C ASN A 100 -19.23 2.10 7.26
N ALA A 101 -18.06 2.28 7.81
CA ALA A 101 -17.87 2.34 9.24
C ALA A 101 -18.55 3.60 9.79
N THR A 102 -19.72 3.45 10.39
CA THR A 102 -20.46 4.53 11.06
C THR A 102 -20.00 4.72 12.50
N GLU A 103 -19.23 3.76 13.01
CA GLU A 103 -18.72 3.74 14.37
C GLU A 103 -17.21 3.47 14.36
N VAL A 104 -16.54 4.08 15.30
CA VAL A 104 -15.13 3.82 15.54
C VAL A 104 -15.01 2.50 16.29
N GLU A 105 -14.50 1.47 15.63
CA GLU A 105 -14.26 0.18 16.26
C GLU A 105 -12.85 0.10 16.88
N PRO A 106 -12.72 -0.65 18.00
CA PRO A 106 -11.41 -0.93 18.57
C PRO A 106 -10.47 -1.56 17.54
N ASN A 107 -9.30 -0.98 17.37
CA ASN A 107 -8.25 -1.50 16.50
C ASN A 107 -6.92 -1.59 17.25
N ASN A 108 -5.98 -2.35 16.73
CA ASN A 108 -4.60 -2.39 17.20
C ASN A 108 -3.62 -2.18 16.04
N ASP A 109 -4.06 -1.42 15.04
CA ASP A 109 -3.22 -1.05 13.91
C ASP A 109 -2.08 -0.15 14.38
N PRO A 110 -0.81 -0.53 14.19
CA PRO A 110 0.33 0.28 14.59
C PRO A 110 0.29 1.69 14.00
N TYR A 111 -0.25 1.84 12.80
CA TYR A 111 -0.40 3.15 12.15
C TYR A 111 -1.31 4.11 12.93
N ALA A 112 -2.28 3.62 13.68
CA ALA A 112 -3.18 4.46 14.48
C ALA A 112 -2.47 5.26 15.58
N ILE A 113 -1.24 4.89 15.93
CA ILE A 113 -0.38 5.61 16.88
C ILE A 113 0.90 6.12 16.24
N CYS A 114 0.91 6.22 14.92
CA CYS A 114 2.05 6.67 14.13
C CYS A 114 3.31 5.78 14.24
N ASP A 115 3.18 4.52 14.63
CA ASP A 115 4.26 3.57 14.42
C ASP A 115 4.53 3.44 12.91
N PRO A 116 5.78 3.25 12.50
CA PRO A 116 6.09 3.08 11.09
C PRO A 116 5.29 1.94 10.46
N LEU A 117 4.75 2.19 9.27
CA LEU A 117 3.98 1.19 8.52
C LEU A 117 4.80 -0.07 8.27
N GLY A 118 6.09 0.10 8.08
CA GLY A 118 6.97 -0.98 7.66
C GLY A 118 6.79 -1.35 6.19
N PHE A 119 7.68 -2.20 5.74
CA PHE A 119 7.65 -2.66 4.35
C PHE A 119 7.06 -4.08 4.28
N PRO A 120 6.22 -4.43 3.29
CA PRO A 120 5.86 -3.65 2.11
C PRO A 120 4.56 -2.83 2.24
N ARG A 121 3.96 -2.76 3.42
CA ARG A 121 2.69 -2.05 3.65
C ARG A 121 2.75 -0.58 3.23
N ASP A 122 3.90 0.05 3.38
CA ASP A 122 4.10 1.44 2.98
C ASP A 122 3.80 1.68 1.50
N LEU A 123 4.03 0.71 0.62
CA LEU A 123 3.65 0.78 -0.80
C LEU A 123 2.14 0.93 -1.03
N LEU A 124 1.31 0.54 -0.07
CA LEU A 124 -0.15 0.57 -0.19
C LEU A 124 -0.76 1.87 0.31
N ASN A 125 -0.07 2.59 1.17
CA ASN A 125 -0.66 3.70 1.90
C ASN A 125 -0.69 5.01 1.10
N HIS A 126 0.09 5.13 0.05
CA HIS A 126 0.20 6.33 -0.77
C HIS A 126 -1.06 6.69 -1.56
N TRP A 127 -1.97 5.75 -1.78
CA TRP A 127 -3.20 6.00 -2.53
C TRP A 127 -4.27 6.77 -1.73
N LEU A 128 -4.19 6.79 -0.41
CA LEU A 128 -5.14 7.51 0.46
C LEU A 128 -4.95 9.02 0.38
N SER A 129 -3.72 9.49 0.18
CA SER A 129 -3.40 10.92 0.20
C SER A 129 -3.52 11.59 -1.16
N SER A 130 -3.71 10.86 -2.27
CA SER A 130 -3.62 11.36 -3.65
C SER A 130 -2.32 12.13 -3.98
N ARG A 131 -1.37 12.14 -3.06
CA ARG A 131 -0.10 12.87 -3.14
C ARG A 131 1.11 11.97 -2.98
N GLY A 132 0.90 10.71 -2.60
CA GLY A 132 1.97 9.78 -2.27
C GLY A 132 3.01 9.63 -3.37
N GLY A 133 4.26 9.78 -2.97
CA GLY A 133 5.41 9.61 -3.82
C GLY A 133 6.45 8.68 -3.20
N ILE A 134 7.06 7.89 -4.08
CA ILE A 134 8.27 7.13 -3.76
C ILE A 134 9.39 7.73 -4.58
N ALA A 135 10.50 8.10 -3.95
CA ALA A 135 11.66 8.59 -4.68
C ALA A 135 12.81 7.60 -4.58
N PHE A 136 13.42 7.33 -5.73
CA PHE A 136 14.66 6.57 -5.82
C PHE A 136 15.83 7.53 -6.01
N GLN A 137 16.79 7.47 -5.09
CA GLN A 137 17.98 8.31 -5.12
C GLN A 137 19.24 7.46 -5.03
N PRO A 138 20.00 7.31 -6.11
CA PRO A 138 21.24 6.59 -6.07
C PRO A 138 22.29 7.31 -5.22
N ALA A 139 23.03 6.55 -4.43
CA ALA A 139 24.20 7.00 -3.68
C ALA A 139 25.34 6.00 -3.95
N ALA A 140 26.59 6.34 -3.66
CA ALA A 140 27.80 5.65 -4.14
C ALA A 140 27.71 4.12 -4.28
N ASN A 141 27.20 3.40 -3.29
CA ASN A 141 27.13 1.93 -3.26
C ASN A 141 25.76 1.41 -2.81
N ARG A 142 24.73 2.23 -2.88
CA ARG A 142 23.38 1.92 -2.45
C ARG A 142 22.33 2.75 -3.17
N MET A 143 21.11 2.28 -3.16
CA MET A 143 19.92 3.04 -3.54
C MET A 143 19.21 3.47 -2.26
N LEU A 144 18.89 4.75 -2.14
CA LEU A 144 17.96 5.25 -1.13
C LEU A 144 16.57 5.27 -1.74
N ILE A 145 15.61 4.68 -1.03
CA ILE A 145 14.19 4.75 -1.38
C ILE A 145 13.51 5.58 -0.31
N LEU A 146 12.98 6.73 -0.71
CA LEU A 146 12.29 7.65 0.16
C LEU A 146 10.79 7.46 0.00
N PHE A 147 10.09 7.35 1.12
CA PHE A 147 8.64 7.29 1.16
C PHE A 147 8.14 8.61 1.74
N GLU A 148 7.17 9.21 1.08
CA GLU A 148 6.55 10.46 1.53
C GLU A 148 5.81 10.24 2.85
N GLN A 149 5.13 9.11 2.96
CA GLN A 149 4.44 8.71 4.18
C GLN A 149 5.42 8.61 5.35
N GLN A 150 5.16 9.36 6.42
CA GLN A 150 5.99 9.42 7.63
C GLN A 150 7.46 9.85 7.39
N ARG A 151 7.80 10.30 6.18
CA ARG A 151 9.16 10.74 5.78
C ARG A 151 10.25 9.73 6.12
N VAL A 152 10.01 8.49 5.84
CA VAL A 152 11.00 7.44 6.07
C VAL A 152 11.81 7.19 4.82
N TRP A 153 13.01 6.69 5.00
CA TRP A 153 13.83 6.20 3.90
C TRP A 153 14.35 4.81 4.22
N ARG A 154 14.67 4.10 3.16
CA ARG A 154 15.21 2.76 3.19
C ARG A 154 16.50 2.70 2.40
N GLU A 155 17.50 2.02 2.94
CA GLU A 155 18.77 1.77 2.27
C GLU A 155 18.76 0.39 1.63
N VAL A 156 19.05 0.34 0.34
CA VAL A 156 19.25 -0.90 -0.41
C VAL A 156 20.69 -0.95 -0.85
N TRP A 157 21.48 -1.82 -0.25
CA TRP A 157 22.92 -1.91 -0.50
C TRP A 157 23.22 -2.65 -1.81
N MET A 158 24.16 -2.13 -2.59
CA MET A 158 24.54 -2.64 -3.91
C MET A 158 26.04 -2.98 -4.00
N ASP A 159 26.69 -3.19 -2.87
CA ASP A 159 28.14 -3.43 -2.75
C ASP A 159 28.53 -4.92 -2.62
N GLY A 160 27.57 -5.83 -2.86
CA GLY A 160 27.80 -7.27 -2.79
C GLY A 160 27.83 -7.86 -1.37
N ARG A 161 27.49 -7.06 -0.34
CA ARG A 161 27.37 -7.58 1.03
C ARG A 161 26.30 -8.65 1.14
N GLN A 162 26.38 -9.45 2.19
CA GLN A 162 25.36 -10.42 2.54
C GLN A 162 24.33 -9.84 3.49
N LEU A 163 23.08 -10.28 3.36
CA LEU A 163 22.03 -10.00 4.34
C LEU A 163 22.31 -10.71 5.67
N PRO A 164 21.87 -10.17 6.81
CA PRO A 164 21.95 -10.88 8.08
C PRO A 164 21.25 -12.25 7.99
N ALA A 165 21.93 -13.29 8.41
CA ALA A 165 21.37 -14.64 8.43
C ALA A 165 20.27 -14.80 9.49
N LYS A 166 20.34 -13.99 10.55
CA LYS A 166 19.37 -13.93 11.66
C LYS A 166 19.30 -12.50 12.19
N VAL A 167 18.17 -12.16 12.80
CA VAL A 167 17.97 -10.95 13.59
C VAL A 167 17.42 -11.34 14.97
N ASP A 168 17.46 -10.41 15.92
CA ASP A 168 16.90 -10.57 17.26
C ASP A 168 17.45 -11.77 18.05
N ALA A 169 18.70 -12.16 17.75
CA ALA A 169 19.40 -13.25 18.41
C ALA A 169 20.73 -12.76 19.00
N PRO A 170 21.31 -13.44 20.01
CA PRO A 170 22.59 -13.04 20.56
C PRO A 170 23.66 -12.87 19.47
N GLY A 171 24.25 -11.67 19.39
CA GLY A 171 25.26 -11.31 18.38
C GLY A 171 24.72 -11.01 16.99
N ALA A 172 23.42 -11.05 16.78
CA ALA A 172 22.76 -10.62 15.55
C ALA A 172 22.25 -9.18 15.70
N PRO A 173 22.00 -8.45 14.58
CA PRO A 173 21.37 -7.15 14.65
C PRO A 173 19.88 -7.28 15.02
N ASP A 174 19.31 -6.17 15.52
CA ASP A 174 17.86 -6.08 15.78
C ASP A 174 17.06 -6.01 14.48
N SER A 175 15.83 -6.51 14.50
CA SER A 175 14.87 -6.32 13.40
C SER A 175 14.50 -4.83 13.24
N ARG A 176 14.10 -4.45 12.03
CA ARG A 176 13.75 -3.07 11.67
C ARG A 176 12.44 -3.03 10.89
N PHE A 177 11.68 -1.94 11.01
CA PHE A 177 10.43 -1.77 10.25
C PHE A 177 10.62 -1.92 8.73
N TYR A 178 11.77 -1.53 8.19
CA TYR A 178 12.12 -1.64 6.77
C TYR A 178 13.19 -2.70 6.49
N GLY A 179 13.57 -3.46 7.50
CA GLY A 179 14.51 -4.57 7.37
C GLY A 179 15.92 -4.18 6.93
N TYR A 180 16.63 -5.17 6.42
CA TYR A 180 17.95 -5.08 5.79
C TYR A 180 17.81 -5.49 4.34
N SER A 181 18.28 -4.65 3.43
CA SER A 181 18.05 -4.83 2.00
C SER A 181 19.34 -4.79 1.20
N ILE A 182 19.44 -5.70 0.24
CA ILE A 182 20.45 -5.66 -0.82
C ILE A 182 19.74 -5.62 -2.17
N GLY A 183 20.36 -5.01 -3.16
CA GLY A 183 19.78 -4.88 -4.48
C GLY A 183 20.79 -5.08 -5.60
N HIS A 184 20.29 -5.47 -6.75
CA HIS A 184 21.06 -5.59 -7.97
C HIS A 184 20.16 -5.38 -9.20
N TRP A 185 20.78 -5.05 -10.31
CA TRP A 185 20.09 -4.96 -11.58
C TRP A 185 20.05 -6.35 -12.26
N ASP A 186 18.83 -6.75 -12.68
CA ASP A 186 18.58 -7.91 -13.51
C ASP A 186 18.29 -7.40 -14.94
N GLY A 187 19.32 -7.34 -15.75
CA GLY A 187 19.25 -6.71 -17.07
C GLY A 187 19.22 -5.18 -17.02
N ASP A 188 18.51 -4.57 -17.96
CA ASP A 188 18.56 -3.13 -18.20
C ASP A 188 17.52 -2.32 -17.42
N ASN A 189 16.39 -2.93 -17.11
CA ASN A 189 15.22 -2.21 -16.60
C ASN A 189 14.56 -2.83 -15.36
N VAL A 190 15.14 -3.88 -14.78
CA VAL A 190 14.59 -4.52 -13.58
C VAL A 190 15.57 -4.38 -12.42
N PHE A 191 15.15 -3.74 -11.35
CA PHE A 191 15.90 -3.68 -10.10
C PHE A 191 15.30 -4.66 -9.10
N VAL A 192 16.11 -5.61 -8.64
CA VAL A 192 15.70 -6.66 -7.71
C VAL A 192 16.21 -6.29 -6.32
N ILE A 193 15.36 -6.41 -5.32
CA ILE A 193 15.70 -6.16 -3.93
C ILE A 193 15.31 -7.37 -3.09
N ASP A 194 16.25 -7.90 -2.33
CA ASP A 194 16.02 -8.91 -1.32
C ASP A 194 16.10 -8.27 0.07
N THR A 195 15.13 -8.60 0.93
CA THR A 195 15.00 -8.02 2.27
C THR A 195 14.72 -9.08 3.31
N VAL A 196 15.38 -8.94 4.47
CA VAL A 196 15.19 -9.77 5.66
C VAL A 196 15.14 -8.91 6.92
N GLY A 197 14.75 -9.51 8.04
CA GLY A 197 14.82 -8.86 9.35
C GLY A 197 13.82 -7.73 9.54
N LEU A 198 12.60 -7.90 9.04
CA LEU A 198 11.49 -6.99 9.31
C LEU A 198 11.02 -7.13 10.75
N ASP A 199 10.68 -6.00 11.38
CA ASP A 199 10.11 -5.96 12.72
C ASP A 199 8.67 -6.51 12.70
N PRO A 200 8.37 -7.57 13.46
CA PRO A 200 7.05 -8.21 13.44
C PRO A 200 5.91 -7.38 14.04
N ARG A 201 6.20 -6.18 14.58
CA ARG A 201 5.17 -5.20 14.93
C ARG A 201 4.51 -4.58 13.70
N SER A 202 5.20 -4.54 12.57
CA SER A 202 4.61 -4.10 11.30
C SER A 202 3.75 -5.20 10.67
N TRP A 203 2.92 -4.82 9.71
CA TRP A 203 2.09 -5.74 8.95
C TRP A 203 2.47 -5.71 7.48
N LEU A 204 2.22 -6.81 6.77
CA LEU A 204 2.53 -6.90 5.33
C LEU A 204 1.54 -6.07 4.49
N ASP A 205 0.33 -5.85 5.00
CA ASP A 205 -0.71 -5.09 4.30
C ASP A 205 -1.67 -4.40 5.27
N GLU A 206 -2.65 -3.72 4.71
CA GLU A 206 -3.68 -3.00 5.46
C GLU A 206 -4.77 -3.90 6.05
N ALA A 207 -4.84 -5.16 5.62
CA ALA A 207 -5.75 -6.14 6.21
C ALA A 207 -5.23 -6.72 7.53
N GLY A 208 -4.01 -6.36 7.90
CA GLY A 208 -3.37 -6.87 9.11
C GLY A 208 -2.65 -8.20 8.88
N LEU A 209 -2.19 -8.47 7.66
CA LEU A 209 -1.45 -9.70 7.36
C LEU A 209 -0.14 -9.74 8.15
N PRO A 210 0.04 -10.70 9.08
CA PRO A 210 1.20 -10.74 9.95
C PRO A 210 2.42 -11.36 9.26
N HIS A 211 3.59 -11.10 9.83
CA HIS A 211 4.83 -11.80 9.51
C HIS A 211 5.67 -12.03 10.76
N THR A 212 6.68 -12.88 10.65
CA THR A 212 7.72 -13.04 11.67
C THR A 212 8.96 -12.24 11.30
N SER A 213 9.92 -12.09 12.22
CA SER A 213 11.22 -11.49 11.91
C SER A 213 12.08 -12.35 10.96
N ALA A 214 11.68 -13.61 10.72
CA ALA A 214 12.32 -14.51 9.76
C ALA A 214 11.78 -14.39 8.33
N VAL A 215 10.80 -13.52 8.09
CA VAL A 215 10.25 -13.27 6.75
C VAL A 215 11.34 -12.84 5.78
N LYS A 216 11.22 -13.32 4.55
CA LYS A 216 12.04 -12.87 3.42
C LYS A 216 11.14 -12.23 2.39
N LEU A 217 11.53 -11.08 1.92
CA LEU A 217 10.84 -10.40 0.81
C LEU A 217 11.76 -10.34 -0.39
N GLN A 218 11.18 -10.49 -1.57
CA GLN A 218 11.80 -10.13 -2.83
C GLN A 218 10.92 -9.16 -3.58
N GLU A 219 11.51 -8.08 -4.01
CA GLU A 219 10.87 -7.06 -4.84
C GLU A 219 11.49 -7.08 -6.23
N ARG A 220 10.66 -6.87 -7.24
CA ARG A 220 11.11 -6.62 -8.60
C ARG A 220 10.48 -5.33 -9.10
N TRP A 221 11.32 -4.34 -9.28
CA TRP A 221 10.96 -3.02 -9.77
C TRP A 221 11.30 -2.95 -11.26
N THR A 222 10.29 -2.97 -12.11
CA THR A 222 10.45 -2.96 -13.56
C THR A 222 10.10 -1.58 -14.11
N ARG A 223 11.09 -0.86 -14.62
CA ARG A 223 10.82 0.35 -15.38
C ARG A 223 10.37 -0.05 -16.79
N VAL A 224 9.06 0.03 -17.02
CA VAL A 224 8.43 -0.46 -18.25
C VAL A 224 8.80 0.42 -19.45
N ASP A 225 8.79 1.72 -19.24
CA ASP A 225 9.18 2.75 -20.22
C ASP A 225 9.69 4.00 -19.49
N GLN A 226 9.79 5.13 -20.19
CA GLN A 226 10.29 6.37 -19.60
C GLN A 226 9.49 6.82 -18.37
N TYR A 227 8.18 6.58 -18.34
CA TYR A 227 7.27 7.12 -17.34
C TYR A 227 6.59 6.09 -16.45
N HIS A 228 6.71 4.80 -16.74
CA HIS A 228 5.98 3.76 -16.02
C HIS A 228 6.91 2.83 -15.25
N LEU A 229 6.58 2.61 -13.99
CA LEU A 229 7.26 1.70 -13.09
C LEU A 229 6.26 0.71 -12.51
N GLU A 230 6.56 -0.56 -12.55
CA GLU A 230 5.81 -1.62 -11.88
C GLU A 230 6.65 -2.23 -10.77
N ALA A 231 6.00 -2.61 -9.68
CA ALA A 231 6.64 -3.37 -8.62
C ALA A 231 5.84 -4.64 -8.31
N THR A 232 6.54 -5.75 -8.11
CA THR A 232 5.98 -6.96 -7.53
C THR A 232 6.71 -7.28 -6.24
N VAL A 233 5.95 -7.72 -5.24
CA VAL A 233 6.48 -8.12 -3.93
C VAL A 233 6.11 -9.56 -3.66
N THR A 234 7.12 -10.40 -3.45
CA THR A 234 6.98 -11.80 -3.04
C THR A 234 7.38 -11.95 -1.58
N VAL A 235 6.59 -12.73 -0.85
CA VAL A 235 6.77 -13.00 0.58
C VAL A 235 7.06 -14.48 0.78
N ASP A 236 8.06 -14.78 1.61
CA ASP A 236 8.39 -16.11 2.08
C ASP A 236 8.56 -16.08 3.61
N ASP A 237 7.57 -16.58 4.33
CA ASP A 237 7.60 -16.74 5.79
C ASP A 237 7.01 -18.10 6.17
N PRO A 238 7.82 -19.15 6.21
CA PRO A 238 7.35 -20.51 6.46
C PRO A 238 6.82 -20.72 7.89
N GLN A 239 7.05 -19.78 8.81
CA GLN A 239 6.45 -19.84 10.13
C GLN A 239 4.96 -19.49 10.10
N TYR A 240 4.54 -18.60 9.18
CA TYR A 240 3.15 -18.13 9.10
C TYR A 240 2.42 -18.60 7.84
N PHE A 241 3.12 -18.91 6.75
CA PHE A 241 2.51 -19.32 5.48
C PHE A 241 3.04 -20.67 5.00
N THR A 242 2.19 -21.43 4.34
CA THR A 242 2.54 -22.79 3.87
C THR A 242 3.44 -22.81 2.64
N LYS A 243 3.56 -21.68 1.93
CA LYS A 243 4.42 -21.51 0.74
C LYS A 243 4.68 -20.03 0.47
N PRO A 244 5.76 -19.70 -0.25
CA PRO A 244 5.97 -18.35 -0.78
C PRO A 244 4.82 -17.92 -1.71
N PHE A 245 4.55 -16.61 -1.75
CA PHE A 245 3.47 -16.06 -2.58
C PHE A 245 3.76 -14.62 -3.01
N GLN A 246 3.21 -14.23 -4.15
CA GLN A 246 3.19 -12.83 -4.54
C GLN A 246 2.13 -12.12 -3.72
N LEU A 247 2.55 -11.17 -2.90
CA LEU A 247 1.65 -10.38 -2.07
C LEU A 247 0.90 -9.36 -2.92
N MET A 248 1.64 -8.61 -3.74
CA MET A 248 1.07 -7.54 -4.54
C MET A 248 1.85 -7.29 -5.84
N LYS A 249 1.15 -6.67 -6.78
CA LYS A 249 1.72 -5.96 -7.92
C LYS A 249 1.16 -4.54 -7.92
N THR A 250 2.04 -3.53 -8.04
CA THR A 250 1.68 -2.12 -8.04
C THR A 250 2.25 -1.43 -9.27
N ALA A 251 1.66 -0.32 -9.68
CA ALA A 251 2.14 0.50 -10.78
C ALA A 251 2.23 1.97 -10.37
N TYR A 252 3.24 2.65 -10.90
CA TYR A 252 3.55 4.05 -10.62
C TYR A 252 3.87 4.78 -11.91
N TYR A 253 3.78 6.11 -11.89
CA TYR A 253 4.26 6.93 -13.00
C TYR A 253 5.31 7.95 -12.52
N TRP A 254 6.27 8.23 -13.38
CA TRP A 254 7.31 9.21 -13.11
C TRP A 254 6.78 10.63 -13.29
N LYS A 255 7.03 11.49 -12.33
CA LYS A 255 6.66 12.89 -12.39
C LYS A 255 7.91 13.75 -12.17
N LYS A 256 8.42 14.30 -13.29
CA LYS A 256 9.72 14.97 -13.34
C LYS A 256 9.90 16.08 -12.31
N ASP A 257 8.86 16.87 -12.07
CA ASP A 257 8.92 18.06 -11.22
C ASP A 257 8.19 17.85 -9.87
N GLN A 258 7.97 16.59 -9.49
CA GLN A 258 7.36 16.27 -8.21
C GLN A 258 8.41 16.12 -7.12
N ASN A 259 8.25 16.90 -6.07
CA ASN A 259 8.99 16.68 -4.83
C ASN A 259 8.28 15.64 -3.98
N VAL A 260 9.04 14.95 -3.14
CA VAL A 260 8.49 14.21 -2.01
C VAL A 260 8.06 15.26 -0.97
N GLU A 261 6.78 15.31 -0.68
CA GLU A 261 6.21 16.28 0.24
C GLU A 261 6.47 15.88 1.70
N GLU A 262 6.15 16.75 2.61
CA GLU A 262 6.27 16.48 4.04
C GLU A 262 4.94 15.97 4.58
N GLU A 263 4.90 14.67 4.89
CA GLU A 263 3.78 14.05 5.59
C GLU A 263 4.29 13.44 6.89
N LEU A 264 3.91 14.06 8.02
CA LEU A 264 4.31 13.63 9.35
C LEU A 264 3.11 13.10 10.11
N CYS A 265 3.25 11.90 10.63
CA CYS A 265 2.36 11.39 11.66
C CYS A 265 3.02 11.64 13.02
N LEU A 266 2.35 12.38 13.90
CA LEU A 266 2.85 12.67 15.24
C LEU A 266 2.11 11.81 16.26
N ALA A 267 2.84 10.97 16.97
CA ALA A 267 2.25 10.07 17.98
C ALA A 267 1.49 10.83 19.07
N SER A 268 1.96 12.01 19.47
CA SER A 268 1.25 12.88 20.41
C SER A 268 -0.14 13.26 19.92
N ASP A 269 -0.25 13.66 18.67
CA ASP A 269 -1.50 14.10 18.06
C ASP A 269 -2.47 12.93 17.88
N ALA A 270 -1.94 11.78 17.45
CA ALA A 270 -2.73 10.56 17.31
C ALA A 270 -3.29 10.07 18.64
N LEU A 271 -2.48 10.12 19.70
CA LEU A 271 -2.90 9.77 21.06
C LEU A 271 -3.92 10.78 21.61
N GLU A 272 -3.71 12.07 21.40
CA GLU A 272 -4.64 13.12 21.80
C GLU A 272 -5.98 12.98 21.06
N TYR A 273 -5.95 12.74 19.76
CA TYR A 273 -7.15 12.47 18.98
C TYR A 273 -7.90 11.25 19.53
N ARG A 274 -7.19 10.15 19.77
CA ARG A 274 -7.75 8.96 20.36
C ARG A 274 -8.43 9.24 21.70
N ASP A 275 -7.75 9.95 22.58
CA ASP A 275 -8.22 10.15 23.95
C ASP A 275 -9.36 11.17 24.02
N ARG A 276 -9.37 12.21 23.19
CA ARG A 276 -10.38 13.27 23.18
C ARG A 276 -11.56 13.02 22.26
N GLN A 277 -11.30 12.45 21.09
CA GLN A 277 -12.32 12.30 20.05
C GLN A 277 -12.91 10.90 20.01
N ALA A 278 -12.08 9.89 20.25
CA ALA A 278 -12.43 8.50 20.12
C ALA A 278 -12.43 7.73 21.48
N GLY A 279 -11.98 8.37 22.56
CA GLY A 279 -11.81 7.74 23.86
C GLY A 279 -13.04 7.02 24.40
N PRO A 280 -14.25 7.59 24.36
CA PRO A 280 -15.46 6.90 24.82
C PRO A 280 -15.86 5.72 23.94
N SER A 281 -15.48 5.70 22.68
CA SER A 281 -15.84 4.68 21.70
C SER A 281 -14.88 3.49 21.66
N GLY A 282 -13.86 3.47 22.51
CA GLY A 282 -13.03 2.29 22.71
C GLY A 282 -11.97 2.07 21.61
N TYR A 283 -11.29 3.11 21.19
CA TYR A 283 -9.97 2.95 20.56
C TYR A 283 -9.04 2.34 21.61
N GLY A 284 -9.03 1.04 21.66
CA GLY A 284 -8.29 0.34 22.69
C GLY A 284 -6.90 -0.04 22.21
N PHE A 285 -5.95 0.88 22.27
CA PHE A 285 -4.60 0.45 22.53
C PHE A 285 -4.48 0.20 24.04
N GLY A 286 -4.55 -1.09 24.37
CA GLY A 286 -4.41 -1.50 25.76
C GLY A 286 -5.62 -1.16 26.62
N ALA A 287 -6.57 -2.05 26.71
CA ALA A 287 -7.29 -2.17 27.97
C ALA A 287 -6.21 -2.15 29.07
N LYS A 288 -6.26 -1.19 29.96
CA LYS A 288 -5.46 -1.27 31.18
C LYS A 288 -5.68 -2.66 31.76
N PRO A 289 -4.62 -3.31 32.24
CA PRO A 289 -4.74 -4.61 32.88
C PRO A 289 -5.74 -4.62 34.01
#